data_ff4331b861b3887fafb7d0a7c72668c6
#
_entry.id   ff4331b861b3887fafb7d0a7c72668c6
#
_cell.length_a   1.000
_cell.length_b   1.000
_cell.length_c   1.000
_cell.angle_alpha   90.00
_cell.angle_beta   90.00
_cell.angle_gamma   90.00
#
_symmetry.space_group_name_H-M   'P 1'
#
loop_
_entity.id
_entity.type
_entity.pdbx_description
1 polymer ?
#
loop_
_entity_poly.entity_id
_entity_poly.type
_entity_poly.pdbx_seq_one_letter_code
_entity_poly.pdbx_strand_id
1 'polypeptide(L)'
;MTLRIYNTLSRGLVDFSPIEPGHVRMYVCGITVYDLCHIGHARSAVAFDVAQRWLKSSGLRVTFVRNITDIEDKIIRRALENGETIRQLTDRMIAEMYRDFDALGIERPQHDPRATDYVPQMLDIVGKLKNKGLAYQSDNGDVNYAVRKFPGYGKLSGKSLDELQAGERVAVADGKHDPLDFVLWKSAKPTEPEGAKWDSPYGLGRPGWHIECSAMS
;
A
#
# COMPACT_ATOMS: atom_id res chain seq x y z
N MET A 1 12.81 21.34 -23.78
CA MET A 1 13.57 21.04 -22.52
C MET A 1 13.27 19.62 -22.12
N THR A 2 14.31 18.84 -21.75
CA THR A 2 14.12 17.48 -21.25
C THR A 2 13.61 17.55 -19.81
N LEU A 3 12.54 16.83 -19.49
CA LEU A 3 12.04 16.72 -18.13
C LEU A 3 13.08 15.98 -17.28
N ARG A 4 13.43 16.54 -16.13
CA ARG A 4 14.31 15.90 -15.15
C ARG A 4 13.58 15.67 -13.84
N ILE A 5 13.74 14.48 -13.26
CA ILE A 5 13.09 14.07 -12.01
C ILE A 5 14.17 13.59 -11.04
N TYR A 6 14.00 13.92 -9.76
CA TYR A 6 14.85 13.35 -8.73
C TYR A 6 14.53 11.87 -8.58
N ASN A 7 15.55 11.05 -8.83
CA ASN A 7 15.46 9.59 -8.69
C ASN A 7 16.07 9.18 -7.34
N THR A 8 15.23 8.66 -6.46
CA THR A 8 15.64 8.23 -5.12
C THR A 8 16.71 7.13 -5.17
N LEU A 9 16.64 6.23 -6.15
CA LEU A 9 17.60 5.12 -6.27
C LEU A 9 19.01 5.61 -6.62
N SER A 10 19.14 6.60 -7.54
CA SER A 10 20.42 7.20 -7.94
C SER A 10 20.79 8.43 -7.09
N ARG A 11 19.87 8.90 -6.22
CA ARG A 11 20.03 10.10 -5.38
C ARG A 11 20.40 11.36 -6.14
N GLY A 12 19.84 11.52 -7.33
CA GLY A 12 20.13 12.66 -8.19
C GLY A 12 19.02 12.97 -9.17
N LEU A 13 19.12 14.15 -9.79
CA LEU A 13 18.27 14.53 -10.91
C LEU A 13 18.73 13.77 -12.16
N VAL A 14 17.80 12.99 -12.74
CA VAL A 14 18.03 12.24 -13.98
C VAL A 14 17.05 12.69 -15.06
N ASP A 15 17.42 12.56 -16.32
CA ASP A 15 16.51 12.76 -17.43
C ASP A 15 15.39 11.73 -17.37
N PHE A 16 14.14 12.22 -17.43
CA PHE A 16 13.00 11.32 -17.36
C PHE A 16 12.82 10.60 -18.69
N SER A 17 12.82 9.27 -18.62
CA SER A 17 12.52 8.40 -19.75
C SER A 17 11.48 7.36 -19.31
N PRO A 18 10.27 7.35 -19.88
CA PRO A 18 9.28 6.33 -19.58
C PRO A 18 9.74 4.97 -20.15
N ILE A 19 9.35 3.88 -19.46
CA ILE A 19 9.66 2.50 -19.89
C ILE A 19 9.08 2.23 -21.28
N GLU A 20 7.87 2.72 -21.54
CA GLU A 20 7.20 2.67 -22.85
C GLU A 20 7.27 4.06 -23.46
N PRO A 21 7.89 4.24 -24.65
CA PRO A 21 8.00 5.55 -25.25
C PRO A 21 6.65 6.27 -25.39
N GLY A 22 6.59 7.51 -24.89
CA GLY A 22 5.37 8.34 -24.93
C GLY A 22 4.29 7.96 -23.89
N HIS A 23 4.50 6.93 -23.08
CA HIS A 23 3.51 6.49 -22.09
C HIS A 23 4.11 6.35 -20.68
N VAL A 24 3.58 7.11 -19.73
CA VAL A 24 3.93 7.04 -18.32
C VAL A 24 2.88 6.23 -17.58
N ARG A 25 3.32 5.19 -16.89
CA ARG A 25 2.51 4.48 -15.91
C ARG A 25 2.93 4.94 -14.52
N MET A 26 2.02 5.58 -13.81
CA MET A 26 2.27 6.17 -12.50
C MET A 26 1.38 5.51 -11.45
N TYR A 27 2.00 4.93 -10.43
CA TYR A 27 1.31 4.38 -9.26
C TYR A 27 1.60 5.25 -8.05
N VAL A 28 0.56 5.59 -7.31
CA VAL A 28 0.65 6.34 -6.04
C VAL A 28 -0.11 5.59 -4.97
N CYS A 29 0.56 5.31 -3.85
CA CYS A 29 -0.09 4.73 -2.69
C CYS A 29 -1.19 5.66 -2.18
N GLY A 30 -2.39 5.11 -2.02
CA GLY A 30 -3.60 5.85 -1.68
C GLY A 30 -3.82 6.01 -0.18
N ILE A 31 -5.06 6.24 0.18
CA ILE A 31 -5.48 6.57 1.55
C ILE A 31 -6.10 5.35 2.20
N THR A 32 -5.86 5.20 3.52
CA THR A 32 -6.62 4.29 4.38
C THR A 32 -7.94 4.97 4.76
N VAL A 33 -9.06 4.41 4.29
CA VAL A 33 -10.38 5.05 4.34
C VAL A 33 -11.16 4.70 5.63
N TYR A 34 -10.67 5.18 6.78
CA TYR A 34 -11.30 4.95 8.08
C TYR A 34 -11.91 6.21 8.70
N ASP A 35 -11.58 7.40 8.18
CA ASP A 35 -12.05 8.70 8.64
C ASP A 35 -12.02 9.72 7.51
N LEU A 36 -12.53 10.94 7.76
CA LEU A 36 -12.53 12.04 6.82
C LEU A 36 -11.11 12.44 6.40
N CYS A 37 -10.98 12.98 5.19
CA CYS A 37 -9.73 13.53 4.73
C CYS A 37 -9.31 14.76 5.54
N HIS A 38 -8.01 14.95 5.67
CA HIS A 38 -7.42 16.15 6.25
C HIS A 38 -6.42 16.78 5.27
N ILE A 39 -5.91 17.96 5.60
CA ILE A 39 -5.02 18.73 4.72
C ILE A 39 -3.78 17.94 4.25
N GLY A 40 -3.30 16.99 5.03
CA GLY A 40 -2.20 16.11 4.63
C GLY A 40 -2.55 15.20 3.46
N HIS A 41 -3.77 14.65 3.41
CA HIS A 41 -4.28 13.89 2.29
C HIS A 41 -4.45 14.77 1.04
N ALA A 42 -5.04 15.96 1.21
CA ALA A 42 -5.20 16.94 0.14
C ALA A 42 -3.84 17.34 -0.46
N ARG A 43 -2.84 17.64 0.38
CA ARG A 43 -1.48 17.98 -0.07
C ARG A 43 -0.88 16.89 -0.96
N SER A 44 -0.96 15.64 -0.54
CA SER A 44 -0.45 14.51 -1.32
C SER A 44 -1.20 14.37 -2.65
N ALA A 45 -2.53 14.43 -2.61
CA ALA A 45 -3.36 14.25 -3.80
C ALA A 45 -3.12 15.38 -4.83
N VAL A 46 -3.04 16.64 -4.40
CA VAL A 46 -2.74 17.80 -5.26
C VAL A 46 -1.34 17.69 -5.88
N ALA A 47 -0.33 17.27 -5.11
CA ALA A 47 1.03 17.14 -5.61
C ALA A 47 1.13 16.16 -6.79
N PHE A 48 0.47 15.01 -6.68
CA PHE A 48 0.45 14.02 -7.77
C PHE A 48 -0.51 14.38 -8.89
N ASP A 49 -1.58 15.15 -8.63
CA ASP A 49 -2.43 15.71 -9.66
C ASP A 49 -1.68 16.72 -10.54
N VAL A 50 -0.91 17.61 -9.93
CA VAL A 50 -0.03 18.53 -10.66
C VAL A 50 0.99 17.75 -11.50
N ALA A 51 1.60 16.72 -10.94
CA ALA A 51 2.57 15.90 -11.67
C ALA A 51 1.95 15.21 -12.90
N GLN A 52 0.76 14.59 -12.76
CA GLN A 52 0.10 13.95 -13.90
C GLN A 52 -0.32 14.97 -14.98
N ARG A 53 -0.84 16.14 -14.59
CA ARG A 53 -1.22 17.20 -15.52
C ARG A 53 -0.02 17.72 -16.28
N TRP A 54 1.11 17.92 -15.59
CA TRP A 54 2.35 18.34 -16.23
C TRP A 54 2.84 17.31 -17.26
N LEU A 55 2.84 16.03 -16.93
CA LEU A 55 3.21 14.96 -17.84
C LEU A 55 2.30 14.93 -19.07
N LYS A 56 0.99 15.07 -18.88
CA LYS A 56 0.01 15.16 -19.99
C LYS A 56 0.25 16.38 -20.86
N SER A 57 0.46 17.56 -20.27
CA SER A 57 0.73 18.82 -21.01
C SER A 57 2.06 18.77 -21.76
N SER A 58 2.99 17.92 -21.32
CA SER A 58 4.27 17.66 -22.00
C SER A 58 4.14 16.66 -23.18
N GLY A 59 2.92 16.26 -23.55
CA GLY A 59 2.64 15.38 -24.68
C GLY A 59 2.74 13.89 -24.36
N LEU A 60 2.82 13.51 -23.08
CA LEU A 60 2.88 12.11 -22.66
C LEU A 60 1.47 11.58 -22.34
N ARG A 61 1.18 10.36 -22.75
CA ARG A 61 0.03 9.61 -22.24
C ARG A 61 0.35 9.20 -20.80
N VAL A 62 -0.60 9.37 -19.89
CA VAL A 62 -0.42 8.98 -18.47
C VAL A 62 -1.51 8.00 -18.08
N THR A 63 -1.14 6.83 -17.61
CA THR A 63 -2.02 5.94 -16.84
C THR A 63 -1.70 6.12 -15.37
N PHE A 64 -2.65 6.68 -14.63
CA PHE A 64 -2.50 6.97 -13.22
C PHE A 64 -3.34 6.00 -12.38
N VAL A 65 -2.67 5.30 -11.48
CA VAL A 65 -3.27 4.37 -10.51
C VAL A 65 -3.07 4.92 -9.12
N ARG A 66 -4.13 4.97 -8.33
CA ARG A 66 -4.07 5.28 -6.90
C ARG A 66 -4.99 4.32 -6.15
N ASN A 67 -4.39 3.43 -5.36
CA ASN A 67 -5.16 2.43 -4.64
C ASN A 67 -5.97 3.04 -3.49
N ILE A 68 -6.92 2.25 -3.01
CA ILE A 68 -7.69 2.52 -1.79
C ILE A 68 -7.40 1.39 -0.81
N THR A 69 -6.86 1.73 0.35
CA THR A 69 -6.70 0.78 1.46
C THR A 69 -8.02 0.74 2.24
N ASP A 70 -8.82 -0.28 1.97
CA ASP A 70 -10.14 -0.50 2.55
C ASP A 70 -10.17 -1.68 3.54
N ILE A 71 -9.01 -2.18 3.96
CA ILE A 71 -8.82 -3.14 5.04
C ILE A 71 -7.56 -2.83 5.83
N GLU A 72 -7.71 -2.55 7.14
CA GLU A 72 -6.60 -2.24 8.06
C GLU A 72 -7.14 -2.23 9.50
N ASP A 73 -6.28 -2.35 10.51
CA ASP A 73 -6.65 -2.37 11.94
C ASP A 73 -7.51 -1.16 12.36
N LYS A 74 -7.21 0.03 11.81
CA LYS A 74 -7.97 1.26 12.11
C LYS A 74 -9.38 1.22 11.54
N ILE A 75 -9.54 0.64 10.34
CA ILE A 75 -10.84 0.46 9.69
C ILE A 75 -11.69 -0.49 10.52
N ILE A 76 -11.12 -1.65 10.91
CA ILE A 76 -11.82 -2.66 11.73
C ILE A 76 -12.30 -2.02 13.03
N ARG A 77 -11.41 -1.32 13.74
CA ARG A 77 -11.73 -0.65 15.01
C ARG A 77 -12.84 0.39 14.82
N ARG A 78 -12.71 1.26 13.83
CA ARG A 78 -13.70 2.33 13.57
C ARG A 78 -15.07 1.77 13.19
N ALA A 79 -15.12 0.70 12.40
CA ALA A 79 -16.38 0.04 12.05
C ALA A 79 -17.08 -0.54 13.29
N LEU A 80 -16.31 -1.20 14.18
CA LEU A 80 -16.84 -1.72 15.45
C LEU A 80 -17.33 -0.60 16.37
N GLU A 81 -16.57 0.50 16.51
CA GLU A 81 -16.95 1.67 17.31
C GLU A 81 -18.27 2.31 16.82
N ASN A 82 -18.47 2.34 15.49
CA ASN A 82 -19.64 2.92 14.88
C ASN A 82 -20.84 1.94 14.77
N GLY A 83 -20.66 0.66 15.07
CA GLY A 83 -21.70 -0.36 14.90
C GLY A 83 -22.07 -0.61 13.43
N GLU A 84 -21.15 -0.39 12.49
CA GLU A 84 -21.33 -0.59 11.06
C GLU A 84 -20.38 -1.66 10.51
N THR A 85 -20.69 -2.22 9.35
CA THR A 85 -19.77 -3.13 8.66
C THR A 85 -18.58 -2.36 8.08
N ILE A 86 -17.44 -3.07 7.90
CA ILE A 86 -16.25 -2.51 7.23
C ILE A 86 -16.63 -1.92 5.87
N ARG A 87 -17.46 -2.63 5.09
CA ARG A 87 -17.89 -2.18 3.77
C ARG A 87 -18.70 -0.89 3.83
N GLN A 88 -19.64 -0.78 4.78
CA GLN A 88 -20.43 0.44 4.97
C GLN A 88 -19.55 1.63 5.33
N LEU A 89 -18.63 1.46 6.27
CA LEU A 89 -17.66 2.49 6.64
C LEU A 89 -16.84 2.92 5.44
N THR A 90 -16.18 1.97 4.77
CA THR A 90 -15.24 2.29 3.68
C THR A 90 -15.94 2.89 2.47
N ASP A 91 -17.13 2.42 2.07
CA ASP A 91 -17.90 3.01 0.97
C ASP A 91 -18.28 4.46 1.28
N ARG A 92 -18.69 4.75 2.52
CA ARG A 92 -19.01 6.12 2.96
C ARG A 92 -17.75 7.00 2.96
N MET A 93 -16.63 6.53 3.49
CA MET A 93 -15.39 7.32 3.54
C MET A 93 -14.79 7.55 2.16
N ILE A 94 -14.92 6.60 1.23
CA ILE A 94 -14.53 6.77 -0.17
C ILE A 94 -15.37 7.87 -0.84
N ALA A 95 -16.68 7.88 -0.60
CA ALA A 95 -17.55 8.92 -1.14
C ALA A 95 -17.16 10.32 -0.61
N GLU A 96 -16.89 10.45 0.70
CA GLU A 96 -16.41 11.70 1.29
C GLU A 96 -15.04 12.12 0.73
N MET A 97 -14.09 11.19 0.65
CA MET A 97 -12.77 11.45 0.05
C MET A 97 -12.90 12.02 -1.36
N TYR A 98 -13.76 11.43 -2.18
CA TYR A 98 -13.94 11.91 -3.54
C TYR A 98 -14.67 13.25 -3.61
N ARG A 99 -15.60 13.53 -2.69
CA ARG A 99 -16.22 14.84 -2.59
C ARG A 99 -15.19 15.93 -2.29
N ASP A 100 -14.29 15.67 -1.35
CA ASP A 100 -13.21 16.61 -1.00
C ASP A 100 -12.24 16.82 -2.18
N PHE A 101 -11.88 15.74 -2.89
CA PHE A 101 -10.98 15.82 -4.04
C PHE A 101 -11.60 16.52 -5.24
N ASP A 102 -12.88 16.30 -5.51
CA ASP A 102 -13.63 16.97 -6.55
C ASP A 102 -13.73 18.48 -6.26
N ALA A 103 -13.97 18.87 -4.99
CA ALA A 103 -13.97 20.27 -4.56
C ALA A 103 -12.61 20.97 -4.73
N LEU A 104 -11.52 20.21 -4.66
CA LEU A 104 -10.16 20.70 -4.94
C LEU A 104 -9.79 20.65 -6.44
N GLY A 105 -10.68 20.18 -7.30
CA GLY A 105 -10.43 20.04 -8.73
C GLY A 105 -9.39 18.98 -9.10
N ILE A 106 -9.17 17.99 -8.21
CA ILE A 106 -8.23 16.89 -8.43
C ILE A 106 -8.83 15.91 -9.43
N GLU A 107 -8.09 15.57 -10.48
CA GLU A 107 -8.54 14.56 -11.45
C GLU A 107 -8.59 13.16 -10.83
N ARG A 108 -9.66 12.42 -11.17
CA ARG A 108 -9.80 11.01 -10.78
C ARG A 108 -8.68 10.18 -11.42
N PRO A 109 -8.09 9.21 -10.71
CA PRO A 109 -7.19 8.25 -11.35
C PRO A 109 -7.95 7.40 -12.38
N GLN A 110 -7.24 6.85 -13.37
CA GLN A 110 -7.85 5.92 -14.32
C GLN A 110 -8.21 4.58 -13.66
N HIS A 111 -7.45 4.22 -12.60
CA HIS A 111 -7.71 3.03 -11.80
C HIS A 111 -7.53 3.36 -10.32
N ASP A 112 -8.49 2.96 -9.52
CA ASP A 112 -8.52 3.12 -8.06
C ASP A 112 -8.81 1.79 -7.36
N PRO A 113 -7.92 0.78 -7.55
CA PRO A 113 -8.16 -0.57 -7.03
C PRO A 113 -8.29 -0.54 -5.50
N ARG A 114 -9.26 -1.31 -4.99
CA ARG A 114 -9.43 -1.55 -3.56
C ARG A 114 -8.59 -2.74 -3.12
N ALA A 115 -7.97 -2.64 -1.96
CA ALA A 115 -7.13 -3.72 -1.43
C ALA A 115 -7.93 -5.03 -1.27
N THR A 116 -9.19 -4.95 -0.84
CA THR A 116 -10.05 -6.13 -0.66
C THR A 116 -10.34 -6.89 -1.96
N ASP A 117 -10.29 -6.24 -3.13
CA ASP A 117 -10.51 -6.88 -4.44
C ASP A 117 -9.24 -7.62 -4.95
N TYR A 118 -8.08 -7.40 -4.31
CA TYR A 118 -6.79 -7.94 -4.73
C TYR A 118 -6.22 -9.00 -3.79
N VAL A 119 -7.01 -9.51 -2.85
CA VAL A 119 -6.57 -10.53 -1.89
C VAL A 119 -6.01 -11.80 -2.58
N PRO A 120 -6.62 -12.34 -3.65
CA PRO A 120 -6.04 -13.48 -4.36
C PRO A 120 -4.65 -13.21 -4.93
N GLN A 121 -4.41 -12.02 -5.51
CA GLN A 121 -3.12 -11.62 -6.05
C GLN A 121 -2.07 -11.44 -4.94
N MET A 122 -2.48 -10.91 -3.79
CA MET A 122 -1.62 -10.81 -2.61
C MET A 122 -1.19 -12.20 -2.13
N LEU A 123 -2.11 -13.15 -2.03
CA LEU A 123 -1.81 -14.53 -1.65
C LEU A 123 -0.87 -15.23 -2.64
N ASP A 124 -1.03 -14.98 -3.94
CA ASP A 124 -0.10 -15.48 -4.97
C ASP A 124 1.32 -14.94 -4.75
N ILE A 125 1.47 -13.63 -4.45
CA ILE A 125 2.77 -13.02 -4.13
C ILE A 125 3.36 -13.65 -2.86
N VAL A 126 2.57 -13.84 -1.80
CA VAL A 126 3.00 -14.50 -0.55
C VAL A 126 3.53 -15.90 -0.85
N GLY A 127 2.80 -16.67 -1.66
CA GLY A 127 3.20 -18.01 -2.07
C GLY A 127 4.53 -18.01 -2.83
N LYS A 128 4.70 -17.10 -3.77
CA LYS A 128 5.97 -16.92 -4.53
C LYS A 128 7.14 -16.56 -3.62
N LEU A 129 6.92 -15.67 -2.64
CA LEU A 129 7.95 -15.28 -1.66
C LEU A 129 8.33 -16.45 -0.75
N LYS A 130 7.34 -17.21 -0.28
CA LYS A 130 7.58 -18.40 0.55
C LYS A 130 8.36 -19.47 -0.20
N ASN A 131 8.01 -19.73 -1.46
CA ASN A 131 8.73 -20.68 -2.32
C ASN A 131 10.19 -20.27 -2.57
N LYS A 132 10.48 -18.96 -2.56
CA LYS A 132 11.85 -18.43 -2.66
C LYS A 132 12.57 -18.38 -1.29
N GLY A 133 11.97 -18.83 -0.21
CA GLY A 133 12.53 -18.78 1.14
C GLY A 133 12.60 -17.37 1.75
N LEU A 134 11.93 -16.38 1.13
CA LEU A 134 11.89 -14.98 1.57
C LEU A 134 10.72 -14.68 2.53
N ALA A 135 9.83 -15.64 2.74
CA ALA A 135 8.74 -15.56 3.70
C ALA A 135 8.61 -16.85 4.50
N TYR A 136 8.09 -16.75 5.71
CA TYR A 136 7.86 -17.88 6.62
C TYR A 136 6.57 -17.66 7.41
N GLN A 137 5.97 -18.74 7.86
CA GLN A 137 4.83 -18.69 8.78
C GLN A 137 5.33 -18.85 10.22
N SER A 138 4.92 -17.94 11.09
CA SER A 138 5.23 -17.96 12.53
C SER A 138 4.24 -18.84 13.31
N ASP A 139 4.58 -19.17 14.55
CA ASP A 139 3.74 -20.00 15.43
C ASP A 139 2.38 -19.36 15.75
N ASN A 140 2.28 -18.03 15.70
CA ASN A 140 1.03 -17.28 15.85
C ASN A 140 0.13 -17.30 14.59
N GLY A 141 0.58 -17.96 13.53
CA GLY A 141 -0.14 -18.08 12.25
C GLY A 141 0.14 -16.98 11.24
N ASP A 142 0.81 -15.89 11.61
CA ASP A 142 1.19 -14.82 10.69
C ASP A 142 2.22 -15.30 9.67
N VAL A 143 2.13 -14.81 8.41
CA VAL A 143 3.19 -14.99 7.43
C VAL A 143 4.01 -13.71 7.36
N ASN A 144 5.31 -13.83 7.62
CA ASN A 144 6.24 -12.71 7.67
C ASN A 144 7.23 -12.74 6.51
N TYR A 145 7.63 -11.55 6.05
CA TYR A 145 8.76 -11.38 5.13
C TYR A 145 10.07 -11.39 5.90
N ALA A 146 11.02 -12.21 5.47
CA ALA A 146 12.33 -12.34 6.08
C ALA A 146 13.31 -11.30 5.50
N VAL A 147 13.35 -10.11 6.10
CA VAL A 147 14.07 -8.93 5.61
C VAL A 147 15.54 -9.22 5.33
N ARG A 148 16.24 -9.86 6.27
CA ARG A 148 17.69 -10.14 6.13
C ARG A 148 18.01 -11.20 5.07
N LYS A 149 17.02 -11.97 4.59
CA LYS A 149 17.23 -12.91 3.48
C LYS A 149 17.26 -12.23 2.11
N PHE A 150 16.90 -10.95 2.03
CA PHE A 150 16.96 -10.19 0.78
C PHE A 150 18.17 -9.22 0.78
N PRO A 151 19.27 -9.52 0.09
CA PRO A 151 20.52 -8.74 0.16
C PRO A 151 20.39 -7.29 -0.31
N GLY A 152 19.35 -6.98 -1.09
CA GLY A 152 19.09 -5.63 -1.60
C GLY A 152 18.12 -4.81 -0.76
N TYR A 153 17.69 -5.30 0.41
CA TYR A 153 16.74 -4.57 1.24
C TYR A 153 17.35 -3.24 1.73
N GLY A 154 16.56 -2.17 1.70
CA GLY A 154 17.04 -0.83 2.07
C GLY A 154 17.76 -0.06 0.94
N LYS A 155 18.07 -0.69 -0.20
CA LYS A 155 18.77 -0.03 -1.32
C LYS A 155 18.05 1.23 -1.82
N LEU A 156 16.73 1.20 -1.94
CA LEU A 156 15.95 2.36 -2.40
C LEU A 156 15.97 3.50 -1.37
N SER A 157 15.72 3.20 -0.10
CA SER A 157 15.74 4.19 0.99
C SER A 157 17.16 4.67 1.30
N GLY A 158 18.16 3.88 0.93
CA GLY A 158 19.58 4.11 1.24
C GLY A 158 19.94 3.93 2.71
N LYS A 159 19.06 3.28 3.47
CA LYS A 159 19.32 2.91 4.87
C LYS A 159 19.93 1.52 4.94
N SER A 160 20.92 1.35 5.80
CA SER A 160 21.41 0.03 6.18
C SER A 160 20.39 -0.67 7.09
N LEU A 161 20.45 -2.00 7.18
CA LEU A 161 19.56 -2.74 8.09
C LEU A 161 19.76 -2.36 9.57
N ASP A 162 20.99 -1.94 9.92
CA ASP A 162 21.34 -1.54 11.29
C ASP A 162 20.78 -0.16 11.66
N GLU A 163 20.48 0.69 10.66
CA GLU A 163 19.83 1.99 10.84
C GLU A 163 18.30 1.90 10.90
N LEU A 164 17.74 0.73 10.55
CA LEU A 164 16.30 0.48 10.62
C LEU A 164 15.91 0.17 12.07
N GLN A 165 15.15 1.07 12.69
CA GLN A 165 14.62 0.85 14.03
C GLN A 165 13.35 0.00 13.97
N ALA A 166 13.43 -1.22 14.50
CA ALA A 166 12.25 -2.05 14.68
C ALA A 166 11.32 -1.45 15.74
N GLY A 167 10.01 -1.46 15.47
CA GLY A 167 9.01 -1.02 16.45
C GLY A 167 8.71 0.48 16.46
N GLU A 168 9.31 1.29 15.59
CA GLU A 168 9.09 2.76 15.57
C GLU A 168 7.62 3.15 15.28
N ARG A 169 6.92 2.38 14.44
CA ARG A 169 5.50 2.65 14.09
C ARG A 169 4.53 1.60 14.61
N VAL A 170 4.98 0.38 14.77
CA VAL A 170 4.17 -0.75 15.23
C VAL A 170 5.02 -1.59 16.17
N ALA A 171 4.49 -1.95 17.33
CA ALA A 171 5.18 -2.83 18.27
C ALA A 171 5.65 -4.11 17.57
N VAL A 172 6.84 -4.58 17.91
CA VAL A 172 7.36 -5.84 17.39
C VAL A 172 6.45 -6.96 17.88
N ALA A 173 5.77 -7.64 16.94
CA ALA A 173 4.90 -8.76 17.28
C ALA A 173 5.73 -9.97 17.69
N ASP A 174 5.22 -10.74 18.65
CA ASP A 174 5.80 -12.01 19.05
C ASP A 174 5.80 -13.01 17.86
N GLY A 175 6.81 -13.89 17.81
CA GLY A 175 6.93 -14.92 16.78
C GLY A 175 7.69 -14.52 15.52
N LYS A 176 8.23 -13.30 15.41
CA LYS A 176 9.15 -12.92 14.34
C LYS A 176 10.54 -13.49 14.57
N HIS A 177 11.20 -13.96 13.48
CA HIS A 177 12.58 -14.42 13.55
C HIS A 177 13.58 -13.27 13.70
N ASP A 178 13.24 -12.10 13.12
CA ASP A 178 14.01 -10.86 13.23
C ASP A 178 13.04 -9.69 13.51
N PRO A 179 13.41 -8.74 14.38
CA PRO A 179 12.57 -7.56 14.66
C PRO A 179 12.23 -6.72 13.44
N LEU A 180 13.06 -6.76 12.39
CA LEU A 180 12.82 -6.03 11.14
C LEU A 180 11.81 -6.71 10.21
N ASP A 181 11.51 -8.01 10.43
CA ASP A 181 10.54 -8.73 9.62
C ASP A 181 9.17 -8.09 9.73
N PHE A 182 8.39 -8.14 8.66
CA PHE A 182 7.06 -7.55 8.63
C PHE A 182 6.02 -8.51 8.07
N VAL A 183 4.78 -8.33 8.52
CA VAL A 183 3.67 -9.22 8.20
C VAL A 183 3.23 -9.01 6.74
N LEU A 184 3.14 -10.11 6.00
CA LEU A 184 2.54 -10.20 4.67
C LEU A 184 1.10 -10.69 4.72
N TRP A 185 0.81 -11.66 5.62
CA TRP A 185 -0.51 -12.19 5.89
C TRP A 185 -0.70 -12.28 7.40
N LYS A 186 -1.73 -11.63 7.91
CA LYS A 186 -2.02 -11.56 9.34
C LYS A 186 -3.11 -12.55 9.70
N SER A 187 -2.83 -13.44 10.63
CA SER A 187 -3.79 -14.41 11.14
C SER A 187 -4.99 -13.69 11.79
N ALA A 188 -6.20 -14.15 11.47
CA ALA A 188 -7.42 -13.55 11.99
C ALA A 188 -7.56 -13.82 13.50
N LYS A 189 -7.99 -12.80 14.23
CA LYS A 189 -8.37 -12.95 15.64
C LYS A 189 -9.84 -13.35 15.75
N PRO A 190 -10.22 -14.12 16.78
CA PRO A 190 -11.62 -14.51 17.00
C PRO A 190 -12.58 -13.33 17.09
N THR A 191 -12.09 -12.16 17.56
CA THR A 191 -12.87 -10.94 17.75
C THR A 191 -13.02 -10.10 16.49
N GLU A 192 -12.30 -10.42 15.41
CA GLU A 192 -12.41 -9.67 14.15
C GLU A 192 -13.69 -10.07 13.40
N PRO A 193 -14.40 -9.10 12.77
CA PRO A 193 -15.61 -9.36 12.03
C PRO A 193 -15.35 -10.20 10.76
N GLU A 194 -16.35 -10.93 10.29
CA GLU A 194 -16.24 -11.78 9.09
C GLU A 194 -15.80 -11.02 7.84
N GLY A 195 -16.20 -9.76 7.69
CA GLY A 195 -15.77 -8.90 6.57
C GLY A 195 -14.29 -8.48 6.61
N ALA A 196 -13.52 -8.89 7.63
CA ALA A 196 -12.09 -8.64 7.77
C ALA A 196 -11.24 -9.89 7.56
N LYS A 197 -11.82 -11.00 7.09
CA LYS A 197 -11.17 -12.31 7.05
C LYS A 197 -11.37 -12.98 5.70
N TRP A 198 -10.35 -13.63 5.21
CA TRP A 198 -10.34 -14.44 3.99
C TRP A 198 -9.69 -15.78 4.26
N ASP A 199 -10.20 -16.81 3.60
CA ASP A 199 -9.55 -18.10 3.58
C ASP A 199 -8.21 -18.03 2.84
N SER A 200 -7.21 -18.74 3.35
CA SER A 200 -5.90 -18.82 2.71
C SER A 200 -5.21 -20.15 3.00
N PRO A 201 -4.17 -20.52 2.22
CA PRO A 201 -3.31 -21.67 2.54
C PRO A 201 -2.60 -21.57 3.89
N TYR A 202 -2.65 -20.40 4.53
CA TYR A 202 -2.00 -20.11 5.81
C TYR A 202 -2.99 -20.07 6.98
N GLY A 203 -4.26 -20.34 6.71
CA GLY A 203 -5.38 -20.17 7.63
C GLY A 203 -6.16 -18.90 7.38
N LEU A 204 -7.24 -18.73 8.13
CA LEU A 204 -8.11 -17.56 8.07
C LEU A 204 -7.34 -16.31 8.48
N GLY A 205 -7.40 -15.25 7.66
CA GLY A 205 -6.60 -14.04 7.92
C GLY A 205 -6.88 -12.91 6.94
N ARG A 206 -5.97 -11.95 6.91
CA ARG A 206 -6.04 -10.77 6.06
C ARG A 206 -4.66 -10.30 5.60
N PRO A 207 -4.58 -9.49 4.53
CA PRO A 207 -3.31 -8.94 4.07
C PRO A 207 -2.61 -8.09 5.14
N GLY A 208 -1.28 -8.14 5.14
CA GLY A 208 -0.46 -7.11 5.76
C GLY A 208 -0.43 -5.86 4.88
N TRP A 209 -0.22 -4.70 5.49
CA TRP A 209 -0.30 -3.42 4.79
C TRP A 209 0.65 -3.29 3.59
N HIS A 210 1.88 -3.81 3.70
CA HIS A 210 2.90 -3.61 2.67
C HIS A 210 2.67 -4.40 1.37
N ILE A 211 1.97 -5.54 1.42
CA ILE A 211 1.73 -6.37 0.24
C ILE A 211 0.67 -5.80 -0.68
N GLU A 212 -0.21 -4.95 -0.17
CA GLU A 212 -1.30 -4.35 -0.91
C GLU A 212 -0.80 -3.59 -2.15
N CYS A 213 0.10 -2.63 -1.95
CA CYS A 213 0.66 -1.86 -3.05
C CYS A 213 1.43 -2.73 -4.04
N SER A 214 2.09 -3.80 -3.57
CA SER A 214 2.82 -4.72 -4.45
C SER A 214 1.90 -5.53 -5.37
N ALA A 215 0.66 -5.77 -4.96
CA ALA A 215 -0.33 -6.50 -5.75
C ALA A 215 -1.13 -5.59 -6.68
N MET A 216 -1.25 -4.31 -6.36
CA MET A 216 -2.07 -3.34 -7.10
C MET A 216 -1.27 -2.42 -8.04
N SER A 217 0.07 -2.48 -8.01
CA SER A 217 0.94 -1.64 -8.85
C SER A 217 1.29 -2.23 -10.22
#